data_d1bf14c9ae90f7e0d43e966826cfab5d
#
_entry.id   d1bf14c9ae90f7e0d43e966826cfab5d
#
_cell.length_a   1.000
_cell.length_b   1.000
_cell.length_c   1.000
_cell.angle_alpha   90.00
_cell.angle_beta   90.00
_cell.angle_gamma   90.00
#
_symmetry.space_group_name_H-M   'P 1'
#
loop_
_entity.id
_entity.type
_entity.pdbx_description
1 polymer ?
#
loop_
_entity_poly.entity_id
_entity_poly.type
_entity_poly.pdbx_seq_one_letter_code
_entity_poly.pdbx_strand_id
1 'polypeptide(L)'
;MVVLAILGISGCVSNDMSDLEKQVSKIMSKPGGRLEPLPEVKPYEAYLYESGKLGARNPFKRFYVVEQSLAIEESEGPVDDGLTEEMRNEIQNRNREELEGFELDSIKMVGTLQNEDNHWGIVIDPGGIVHRVKTGNYIGLNIGKITSIQEEQIEVREIIKDNSGRYGERQALLPLIE
;
A
#
# COMPACT_ATOMS: atom_id res chain seq x y z
N MET A 1 -26.33 -83.70 -13.50
CA MET A 1 -24.87 -83.51 -13.25
C MET A 1 -24.40 -82.37 -14.10
N VAL A 2 -24.31 -81.20 -13.52
CA VAL A 2 -23.78 -79.99 -14.19
C VAL A 2 -22.59 -79.53 -13.34
N VAL A 3 -21.39 -79.73 -13.88
CA VAL A 3 -20.12 -79.30 -13.26
C VAL A 3 -19.90 -77.87 -13.66
N LEU A 4 -20.04 -77.00 -12.70
CA LEU A 4 -19.79 -75.56 -12.86
C LEU A 4 -18.26 -75.31 -12.67
N ALA A 5 -17.58 -74.98 -13.79
CA ALA A 5 -16.16 -74.62 -13.76
C ALA A 5 -16.07 -73.11 -13.44
N ILE A 6 -15.58 -72.80 -12.22
CA ILE A 6 -15.27 -71.46 -11.79
C ILE A 6 -13.80 -71.17 -12.24
N LEU A 7 -13.65 -70.42 -13.31
CA LEU A 7 -12.35 -69.84 -13.68
C LEU A 7 -12.05 -68.65 -12.74
N GLY A 8 -11.14 -68.84 -11.83
CA GLY A 8 -10.58 -67.77 -11.02
C GLY A 8 -9.61 -66.90 -11.85
N ILE A 9 -9.99 -65.67 -12.03
CA ILE A 9 -9.09 -64.65 -12.61
C ILE A 9 -8.22 -64.10 -11.50
N SER A 10 -7.06 -64.70 -11.28
CA SER A 10 -5.99 -64.13 -10.45
C SER A 10 -5.22 -63.11 -11.26
N GLY A 11 -5.70 -61.86 -11.21
CA GLY A 11 -4.92 -60.72 -11.68
C GLY A 11 -3.77 -60.46 -10.73
N CYS A 12 -2.59 -60.93 -11.06
CA CYS A 12 -1.35 -60.48 -10.41
C CYS A 12 -1.09 -59.03 -10.82
N VAL A 13 -1.41 -58.10 -9.93
CA VAL A 13 -0.84 -56.75 -10.01
C VAL A 13 0.60 -56.89 -9.56
N SER A 14 1.50 -57.11 -10.52
CA SER A 14 2.94 -57.04 -10.29
C SER A 14 3.31 -55.57 -10.14
N ASN A 15 3.64 -55.17 -8.92
CA ASN A 15 4.28 -53.88 -8.61
C ASN A 15 5.74 -53.90 -9.09
N ASP A 16 5.95 -54.31 -10.35
CA ASP A 16 7.29 -54.37 -10.91
C ASP A 16 7.69 -52.96 -11.39
N MET A 17 8.47 -52.26 -10.56
CA MET A 17 9.05 -50.95 -10.89
C MET A 17 10.38 -51.05 -11.65
N SER A 18 10.71 -52.22 -12.17
CA SER A 18 12.01 -52.49 -12.84
C SER A 18 12.21 -51.64 -14.12
N ASP A 19 11.13 -51.27 -14.76
CA ASP A 19 11.19 -50.35 -15.92
C ASP A 19 11.51 -48.90 -15.47
N LEU A 20 10.96 -48.48 -14.35
CA LEU A 20 11.23 -47.15 -13.75
C LEU A 20 12.68 -47.08 -13.26
N GLU A 21 13.18 -48.11 -12.59
CA GLU A 21 14.59 -48.20 -12.18
C GLU A 21 15.55 -48.17 -13.36
N LYS A 22 15.21 -48.85 -14.45
CA LYS A 22 15.98 -48.80 -15.71
C LYS A 22 15.96 -47.39 -16.34
N GLN A 23 14.84 -46.70 -16.32
CA GLN A 23 14.75 -45.33 -16.83
C GLN A 23 15.56 -44.34 -15.96
N VAL A 24 15.46 -44.46 -14.63
CA VAL A 24 16.23 -43.63 -13.72
C VAL A 24 17.73 -43.86 -13.89
N SER A 25 18.16 -45.11 -13.95
CA SER A 25 19.58 -45.44 -14.17
C SER A 25 20.08 -44.96 -15.53
N LYS A 26 19.24 -45.04 -16.59
CA LYS A 26 19.56 -44.49 -17.92
C LYS A 26 19.67 -42.99 -17.94
N ILE A 27 18.85 -42.28 -17.16
CA ILE A 27 18.92 -40.82 -17.04
C ILE A 27 20.14 -40.41 -16.23
N MET A 28 20.42 -41.10 -15.12
CA MET A 28 21.61 -40.87 -14.29
C MET A 28 22.93 -41.23 -14.94
N SER A 29 22.95 -42.21 -15.87
CA SER A 29 24.13 -42.56 -16.62
C SER A 29 24.43 -41.67 -17.83
N LYS A 30 23.50 -40.77 -18.17
CA LYS A 30 23.80 -39.78 -19.20
C LYS A 30 24.87 -38.82 -18.67
N PRO A 31 26.02 -38.69 -19.35
CA PRO A 31 26.99 -37.69 -18.95
C PRO A 31 26.29 -36.31 -18.96
N GLY A 32 26.41 -35.59 -17.86
CA GLY A 32 25.86 -34.23 -17.74
C GLY A 32 26.36 -33.39 -18.89
N GLY A 33 25.49 -32.62 -19.51
CA GLY A 33 25.86 -31.71 -20.58
C GLY A 33 27.01 -30.83 -20.13
N ARG A 34 27.86 -30.45 -21.07
CA ARG A 34 28.95 -29.50 -20.81
C ARG A 34 28.36 -28.21 -20.26
N LEU A 35 28.56 -28.00 -18.99
CA LEU A 35 28.19 -26.70 -18.39
C LEU A 35 29.13 -25.66 -18.97
N GLU A 36 28.52 -24.63 -19.57
CA GLU A 36 29.33 -23.47 -19.99
C GLU A 36 29.94 -22.85 -18.73
N PRO A 37 31.25 -22.53 -18.75
CA PRO A 37 31.89 -21.86 -17.64
C PRO A 37 31.15 -20.53 -17.37
N LEU A 38 30.85 -20.24 -16.10
CA LEU A 38 30.25 -18.97 -15.72
C LEU A 38 31.12 -17.82 -16.25
N PRO A 39 30.51 -16.77 -16.80
CA PRO A 39 31.25 -15.59 -17.21
C PRO A 39 32.03 -15.02 -16.01
N GLU A 40 33.24 -14.54 -16.31
CA GLU A 40 34.06 -13.92 -15.26
C GLU A 40 33.31 -12.74 -14.64
N VAL A 41 33.08 -12.83 -13.34
CA VAL A 41 32.46 -11.73 -12.58
C VAL A 41 33.49 -10.61 -12.50
N LYS A 42 33.24 -9.52 -13.22
CA LYS A 42 34.06 -8.31 -13.07
C LYS A 42 33.89 -7.81 -11.64
N PRO A 43 34.99 -7.48 -10.95
CA PRO A 43 34.90 -6.90 -9.62
C PRO A 43 34.03 -5.64 -9.69
N TYR A 44 33.06 -5.55 -8.78
CA TYR A 44 32.21 -4.37 -8.67
C TYR A 44 33.07 -3.20 -8.17
N GLU A 45 33.25 -2.19 -9.00
CA GLU A 45 33.81 -0.92 -8.57
C GLU A 45 32.70 -0.13 -7.85
N ALA A 46 32.80 0.00 -6.54
CA ALA A 46 31.88 0.80 -5.77
C ALA A 46 31.95 2.27 -6.23
N TYR A 47 30.87 2.74 -6.87
CA TYR A 47 30.77 4.14 -7.23
C TYR A 47 30.55 4.97 -5.98
N LEU A 48 31.56 5.74 -5.58
CA LEU A 48 31.45 6.71 -4.50
C LEU A 48 30.81 7.98 -5.06
N TYR A 49 29.57 8.23 -4.67
CA TYR A 49 28.88 9.47 -5.03
C TYR A 49 29.48 10.63 -4.24
N GLU A 50 30.30 11.45 -4.89
CA GLU A 50 30.89 12.66 -4.32
C GLU A 50 29.94 13.84 -4.46
N SER A 51 28.97 13.97 -3.54
CA SER A 51 28.09 15.13 -3.54
C SER A 51 28.85 16.40 -3.15
N GLY A 52 28.78 17.40 -4.02
CA GLY A 52 29.38 18.71 -3.76
C GLY A 52 30.80 18.92 -4.30
N LYS A 53 31.49 17.89 -4.76
CA LYS A 53 32.69 18.00 -5.57
C LYS A 53 32.30 17.99 -7.06
N LEU A 54 32.94 18.84 -7.85
CA LEU A 54 32.70 18.95 -9.31
C LEU A 54 31.27 19.35 -9.72
N GLY A 55 30.49 20.03 -8.85
CA GLY A 55 29.12 20.45 -9.19
C GLY A 55 28.12 19.31 -9.28
N ALA A 56 28.48 18.10 -8.83
CA ALA A 56 27.57 16.97 -8.79
C ALA A 56 26.45 17.23 -7.77
N ARG A 57 25.24 17.09 -8.24
CA ARG A 57 24.02 17.41 -7.49
C ARG A 57 23.66 16.28 -6.53
N ASN A 58 23.37 16.60 -5.29
CA ASN A 58 22.86 15.63 -4.32
C ASN A 58 21.36 15.36 -4.60
N PRO A 59 20.96 14.16 -5.02
CA PRO A 59 19.57 13.84 -5.31
C PRO A 59 18.67 13.84 -4.06
N PHE A 60 19.25 13.76 -2.86
CA PHE A 60 18.51 13.77 -1.59
C PHE A 60 18.38 15.17 -0.98
N LYS A 61 18.99 16.19 -1.59
CA LYS A 61 18.74 17.58 -1.20
C LYS A 61 17.62 18.17 -2.07
N ARG A 62 16.72 18.92 -1.42
CA ARG A 62 15.63 19.61 -2.12
C ARG A 62 16.18 20.47 -3.25
N PHE A 63 15.48 20.47 -4.36
CA PHE A 63 15.90 21.04 -5.65
C PHE A 63 15.92 22.55 -5.69
N TYR A 64 15.12 23.14 -4.86
CA TYR A 64 14.95 24.56 -4.69
C TYR A 64 14.99 24.84 -3.20
N VAL A 65 15.90 25.66 -2.82
CA VAL A 65 15.72 26.49 -1.66
C VAL A 65 14.67 27.48 -2.14
N VAL A 66 13.46 27.38 -1.61
CA VAL A 66 12.61 28.56 -1.56
C VAL A 66 13.43 29.47 -0.64
N GLU A 67 14.24 30.35 -1.20
CA GLU A 67 14.57 31.57 -0.50
C GLU A 67 13.22 32.23 -0.27
N GLN A 68 12.55 31.84 0.82
CA GLN A 68 11.70 32.79 1.50
C GLN A 68 12.64 33.93 1.79
N SER A 69 12.62 34.89 0.90
CA SER A 69 13.14 36.21 1.17
C SER A 69 12.52 36.60 2.50
N LEU A 70 13.35 36.55 3.55
CA LEU A 70 13.07 37.16 4.84
C LEU A 70 13.15 38.70 4.65
N ALA A 71 12.45 39.19 3.68
CA ALA A 71 11.91 40.54 3.67
C ALA A 71 10.51 40.42 4.29
N ILE A 72 10.47 39.97 5.55
CA ILE A 72 9.37 40.32 6.43
C ILE A 72 9.61 41.79 6.70
N GLU A 73 9.03 42.65 5.88
CA GLU A 73 8.64 43.97 6.35
C GLU A 73 7.77 43.73 7.58
N GLU A 74 8.30 44.05 8.74
CA GLU A 74 7.56 44.17 9.99
C GLU A 74 6.45 45.20 9.78
N SER A 75 5.33 44.80 9.22
CA SER A 75 4.08 45.51 9.34
C SER A 75 2.93 44.69 8.83
N GLU A 76 2.53 43.71 9.64
CA GLU A 76 1.12 43.33 9.76
C GLU A 76 1.09 42.41 10.97
N GLY A 77 0.26 42.75 11.95
CA GLY A 77 -0.01 41.88 13.11
C GLY A 77 -0.40 40.49 12.66
N PRO A 78 -0.42 39.48 13.55
CA PRO A 78 -0.68 38.10 13.17
C PRO A 78 -1.93 38.07 12.29
N VAL A 79 -1.76 37.79 11.01
CA VAL A 79 -2.87 37.57 10.11
C VAL A 79 -3.61 36.36 10.69
N ASP A 80 -4.81 36.60 11.20
CA ASP A 80 -5.67 35.52 11.67
C ASP A 80 -6.04 34.65 10.47
N ASP A 81 -5.20 33.65 10.19
CA ASP A 81 -5.38 32.68 9.12
C ASP A 81 -6.49 31.67 9.44
N GLY A 82 -7.15 31.80 10.62
CA GLY A 82 -8.19 30.88 11.09
C GLY A 82 -7.67 29.54 11.59
N LEU A 83 -6.35 29.31 11.57
CA LEU A 83 -5.78 28.06 12.06
C LEU A 83 -5.67 28.05 13.57
N THR A 84 -6.33 27.08 14.20
CA THR A 84 -6.07 26.74 15.59
C THR A 84 -4.73 25.99 15.72
N GLU A 85 -4.17 25.96 16.93
CA GLU A 85 -2.94 25.18 17.18
C GLU A 85 -3.12 23.68 16.87
N GLU A 86 -4.32 23.13 17.12
CA GLU A 86 -4.65 21.75 16.78
C GLU A 86 -4.64 21.51 15.28
N MET A 87 -5.31 22.38 14.50
CA MET A 87 -5.30 22.31 13.04
C MET A 87 -3.88 22.44 12.48
N ARG A 88 -3.08 23.33 13.05
CA ARG A 88 -1.68 23.54 12.65
C ARG A 88 -0.85 22.28 12.85
N ASN A 89 -1.02 21.61 13.98
CA ASN A 89 -0.39 20.33 14.28
C ASN A 89 -0.84 19.22 13.33
N GLU A 90 -2.13 19.14 13.03
CA GLU A 90 -2.69 18.16 12.09
C GLU A 90 -2.17 18.35 10.65
N ILE A 91 -1.88 19.58 10.25
CA ILE A 91 -1.33 19.89 8.93
C ILE A 91 0.16 19.59 8.83
N GLN A 92 0.95 19.91 9.88
CA GLN A 92 2.40 19.99 9.78
C GLN A 92 3.14 18.81 10.43
N ASN A 93 2.58 18.22 11.51
CA ASN A 93 3.34 17.36 12.42
C ASN A 93 2.95 15.88 12.36
N ARG A 94 2.32 15.42 11.28
CA ARG A 94 1.97 14.02 11.08
C ARG A 94 2.38 13.51 9.70
N ASN A 95 2.50 12.21 9.58
CA ASN A 95 2.64 11.57 8.30
C ASN A 95 1.27 11.50 7.63
N ARG A 96 1.24 11.75 6.32
CA ARG A 96 0.03 11.59 5.52
C ARG A 96 -0.33 10.12 5.39
N GLU A 97 -1.62 9.84 5.49
CA GLU A 97 -2.19 8.52 5.22
C GLU A 97 -2.49 8.36 3.72
N GLU A 98 -2.59 7.12 3.27
CA GLU A 98 -2.77 6.78 1.85
C GLU A 98 -4.06 7.38 1.27
N LEU A 99 -5.15 7.35 2.04
CA LEU A 99 -6.45 7.88 1.63
C LEU A 99 -6.54 9.40 1.54
N GLU A 100 -5.55 10.12 2.03
CA GLU A 100 -5.43 11.58 1.83
C GLU A 100 -4.92 11.97 0.43
N GLY A 101 -4.59 10.99 -0.41
CA GLY A 101 -4.26 11.19 -1.81
C GLY A 101 -5.46 11.36 -2.74
N PHE A 102 -6.68 11.13 -2.25
CA PHE A 102 -7.90 11.12 -3.04
C PHE A 102 -8.91 12.16 -2.54
N GLU A 103 -9.78 12.64 -3.43
CA GLU A 103 -10.92 13.46 -3.02
C GLU A 103 -11.91 12.63 -2.21
N LEU A 104 -12.50 13.21 -1.16
CA LEU A 104 -13.44 12.50 -0.29
C LEU A 104 -14.62 11.92 -1.09
N ASP A 105 -15.15 12.67 -2.06
CA ASP A 105 -16.27 12.25 -2.90
C ASP A 105 -15.92 11.08 -3.87
N SER A 106 -14.64 10.83 -4.09
CA SER A 106 -14.17 9.73 -4.93
C SER A 106 -14.00 8.42 -4.15
N ILE A 107 -13.99 8.49 -2.84
CA ILE A 107 -13.89 7.34 -1.94
C ILE A 107 -15.31 6.85 -1.61
N LYS A 108 -15.47 5.54 -1.51
CA LYS A 108 -16.79 4.91 -1.32
C LYS A 108 -16.79 4.06 -0.07
N MET A 109 -17.73 4.30 0.84
CA MET A 109 -17.97 3.39 1.95
C MET A 109 -18.77 2.18 1.47
N VAL A 110 -18.30 0.98 1.78
CA VAL A 110 -18.93 -0.29 1.35
C VAL A 110 -19.37 -1.15 2.52
N GLY A 111 -19.09 -0.76 3.74
CA GLY A 111 -19.54 -1.47 4.92
C GLY A 111 -18.79 -1.10 6.17
N THR A 112 -19.15 -1.79 7.25
CA THR A 112 -18.46 -1.71 8.54
C THR A 112 -18.03 -3.08 8.99
N LEU A 113 -17.03 -3.11 9.85
CA LEU A 113 -16.56 -4.31 10.52
C LEU A 113 -16.47 -4.00 12.00
N GLN A 114 -17.17 -4.77 12.83
CA GLN A 114 -17.15 -4.61 14.28
C GLN A 114 -16.71 -5.90 14.96
N ASN A 115 -15.88 -5.73 15.97
CA ASN A 115 -15.62 -6.79 16.93
C ASN A 115 -15.78 -6.20 18.35
N GLU A 116 -15.61 -7.01 19.41
CA GLU A 116 -15.92 -6.64 20.80
C GLU A 116 -15.32 -5.29 21.24
N ASP A 117 -14.14 -4.91 20.74
CA ASP A 117 -13.40 -3.72 21.16
C ASP A 117 -13.24 -2.65 20.09
N ASN A 118 -13.50 -2.97 18.83
CA ASN A 118 -13.16 -2.08 17.72
C ASN A 118 -14.25 -2.02 16.66
N HIS A 119 -14.44 -0.82 16.13
CA HIS A 119 -15.33 -0.53 15.01
C HIS A 119 -14.54 0.10 13.86
N TRP A 120 -14.64 -0.49 12.69
CA TRP A 120 -13.94 -0.04 11.48
C TRP A 120 -14.94 0.25 10.36
N GLY A 121 -14.63 1.25 9.57
CA GLY A 121 -15.24 1.44 8.25
C GLY A 121 -14.43 0.72 7.18
N ILE A 122 -15.12 0.20 6.19
CA ILE A 122 -14.51 -0.36 4.99
C ILE A 122 -14.81 0.58 3.84
N VAL A 123 -13.76 1.09 3.22
CA VAL A 123 -13.86 2.04 2.12
C VAL A 123 -13.08 1.55 0.91
N ILE A 124 -13.51 1.96 -0.28
CA ILE A 124 -12.83 1.67 -1.55
C ILE A 124 -12.36 2.98 -2.14
N ASP A 125 -11.10 3.04 -2.55
CA ASP A 125 -10.52 4.15 -3.27
C ASP A 125 -10.88 4.14 -4.77
N PRO A 126 -10.59 5.20 -5.54
CA PRO A 126 -10.85 5.23 -6.98
C PRO A 126 -10.10 4.16 -7.79
N GLY A 127 -9.02 3.60 -7.25
CA GLY A 127 -8.26 2.50 -7.84
C GLY A 127 -8.90 1.13 -7.62
N GLY A 128 -9.97 1.04 -6.80
CA GLY A 128 -10.64 -0.20 -6.45
C GLY A 128 -9.97 -0.96 -5.29
N ILE A 129 -9.04 -0.34 -4.58
CA ILE A 129 -8.38 -0.94 -3.43
C ILE A 129 -9.26 -0.75 -2.19
N VAL A 130 -9.39 -1.82 -1.42
CA VAL A 130 -10.18 -1.83 -0.18
C VAL A 130 -9.30 -1.46 1.01
N HIS A 131 -9.70 -0.43 1.74
CA HIS A 131 -9.02 0.04 2.93
C HIS A 131 -9.92 -0.13 4.17
N ARG A 132 -9.27 -0.40 5.29
CA ARG A 132 -9.92 -0.44 6.60
C ARG A 132 -9.54 0.80 7.39
N VAL A 133 -10.53 1.59 7.78
CA VAL A 133 -10.36 2.84 8.52
C VAL A 133 -11.01 2.78 9.89
N LYS A 134 -10.50 3.57 10.81
CA LYS A 134 -11.04 3.72 12.17
C LYS A 134 -11.19 5.21 12.54
N THR A 135 -11.91 5.49 13.59
CA THR A 135 -11.98 6.84 14.17
C THR A 135 -10.57 7.36 14.48
N GLY A 136 -10.30 8.59 14.04
CA GLY A 136 -9.00 9.23 14.15
C GLY A 136 -8.08 9.05 12.94
N ASN A 137 -8.37 8.15 11.97
CA ASN A 137 -7.68 8.11 10.69
C ASN A 137 -8.03 9.32 9.83
N TYR A 138 -7.18 9.59 8.83
CA TYR A 138 -7.34 10.70 7.91
C TYR A 138 -7.67 10.22 6.51
N ILE A 139 -8.58 10.94 5.85
CA ILE A 139 -9.16 10.59 4.54
C ILE A 139 -9.48 11.86 3.77
N GLY A 140 -9.27 11.86 2.47
CA GLY A 140 -9.59 13.02 1.62
C GLY A 140 -8.47 14.07 1.56
N LEU A 141 -8.44 14.83 0.47
CA LEU A 141 -7.42 15.87 0.20
C LEU A 141 -7.43 17.00 1.24
N ASN A 142 -8.56 17.23 1.90
CA ASN A 142 -8.80 18.35 2.83
C ASN A 142 -8.49 17.97 4.29
N ILE A 143 -7.58 17.04 4.53
CA ILE A 143 -7.18 16.62 5.88
C ILE A 143 -8.41 16.19 6.69
N GLY A 144 -9.25 15.37 6.08
CA GLY A 144 -10.50 14.89 6.68
C GLY A 144 -10.22 13.87 7.76
N LYS A 145 -10.46 14.21 9.02
CA LYS A 145 -10.33 13.32 10.17
C LYS A 145 -11.64 12.59 10.42
N ILE A 146 -11.61 11.27 10.48
CA ILE A 146 -12.78 10.45 10.82
C ILE A 146 -13.13 10.68 12.29
N THR A 147 -14.30 11.23 12.53
CA THR A 147 -14.82 11.51 13.88
C THR A 147 -15.72 10.40 14.40
N SER A 148 -16.53 9.80 13.54
CA SER A 148 -17.47 8.73 13.89
C SER A 148 -17.64 7.76 12.71
N ILE A 149 -17.88 6.49 13.05
CA ILE A 149 -18.22 5.45 12.07
C ILE A 149 -19.54 4.84 12.51
N GLN A 150 -20.55 4.94 11.63
CA GLN A 150 -21.88 4.36 11.82
C GLN A 150 -22.11 3.28 10.76
N GLU A 151 -23.16 2.50 10.88
CA GLU A 151 -23.46 1.43 9.93
C GLU A 151 -23.73 1.96 8.52
N GLU A 152 -24.35 3.14 8.40
CA GLU A 152 -24.79 3.73 7.14
C GLU A 152 -23.89 4.85 6.64
N GLN A 153 -22.97 5.38 7.46
CA GLN A 153 -22.13 6.51 7.10
C GLN A 153 -20.89 6.64 7.98
N ILE A 154 -19.88 7.30 7.44
CA ILE A 154 -18.70 7.77 8.17
C ILE A 154 -18.76 9.30 8.25
N GLU A 155 -18.61 9.84 9.45
CA GLU A 155 -18.52 11.28 9.69
C GLU A 155 -17.06 11.71 9.63
N VAL A 156 -16.79 12.76 8.86
CA VAL A 156 -15.46 13.28 8.62
C VAL A 156 -15.43 14.78 8.88
N ARG A 157 -14.46 15.23 9.66
CA ARG A 157 -14.17 16.66 9.85
C ARG A 157 -13.05 17.07 8.93
N GLU A 158 -13.34 17.92 7.95
CA GLU A 158 -12.35 18.44 7.00
C GLU A 158 -11.85 19.82 7.42
N ILE A 159 -10.61 20.13 7.09
CA ILE A 159 -10.02 21.47 7.19
C ILE A 159 -9.98 22.06 5.78
N ILE A 160 -10.83 23.02 5.53
CA ILE A 160 -10.94 23.68 4.22
C ILE A 160 -10.52 25.13 4.30
N LYS A 161 -10.12 25.69 3.16
CA LYS A 161 -9.80 27.10 3.03
C LYS A 161 -10.98 27.81 2.37
N ASP A 162 -11.47 28.86 3.01
CA ASP A 162 -12.56 29.67 2.46
C ASP A 162 -12.10 30.59 1.33
N ASN A 163 -13.03 31.31 0.70
CA ASN A 163 -12.73 32.24 -0.40
C ASN A 163 -11.88 33.45 0.03
N SER A 164 -11.81 33.73 1.31
CA SER A 164 -10.97 34.80 1.90
C SER A 164 -9.57 34.31 2.26
N GLY A 165 -9.32 33.01 2.08
CA GLY A 165 -8.04 32.40 2.37
C GLY A 165 -7.87 31.94 3.82
N ARG A 166 -8.92 32.01 4.64
CA ARG A 166 -8.93 31.56 6.03
C ARG A 166 -9.29 30.09 6.11
N TYR A 167 -8.64 29.39 7.01
CA TYR A 167 -8.96 27.99 7.29
C TYR A 167 -10.16 27.87 8.23
N GLY A 168 -10.97 26.85 8.00
CA GLY A 168 -12.12 26.53 8.82
C GLY A 168 -12.43 25.04 8.78
N GLU A 169 -13.23 24.58 9.71
CA GLU A 169 -13.68 23.19 9.77
C GLU A 169 -15.01 23.03 9.03
N ARG A 170 -15.14 21.91 8.32
CA ARG A 170 -16.38 21.49 7.69
C ARG A 170 -16.68 20.06 8.06
N GLN A 171 -17.93 19.78 8.41
CA GLN A 171 -18.40 18.38 8.55
C GLN A 171 -18.78 17.85 7.18
N ALA A 172 -18.31 16.67 6.87
CA ALA A 172 -18.64 15.91 5.67
C ALA A 172 -19.11 14.52 6.06
N LEU A 173 -19.94 13.92 5.22
CA LEU A 173 -20.49 12.58 5.43
C LEU A 173 -20.09 11.71 4.24
N LEU A 174 -19.61 10.51 4.52
CA LEU A 174 -19.36 9.48 3.53
C LEU A 174 -20.41 8.39 3.70
N PRO A 175 -21.48 8.37 2.88
CA PRO A 175 -22.54 7.41 3.01
C PRO A 175 -22.13 6.03 2.51
N LEU A 176 -22.79 5.00 3.06
CA LEU A 176 -22.71 3.63 2.54
C LEU A 176 -23.32 3.58 1.13
N ILE A 177 -22.62 2.94 0.22
CA ILE A 177 -23.13 2.70 -1.13
C ILE A 177 -23.74 1.31 -1.17
N GLU A 178 -25.00 1.24 -1.57
CA GLU A 178 -25.74 -0.01 -1.85
C GLU A 178 -25.33 -0.63 -3.20
#